data_62c0bf685318a523ced9b5c43c85bebb
#
_entry.id   62c0bf685318a523ced9b5c43c85bebb
#
_cell.length_a   1.000
_cell.length_b   1.000
_cell.length_c   1.000
_cell.angle_alpha   90.00
_cell.angle_beta   90.00
_cell.angle_gamma   90.00
#
_symmetry.space_group_name_H-M   'P 1'
#
loop_
_entity.id
_entity.type
_entity.pdbx_description
1 polymer ?
#
loop_
_entity_poly.entity_id
_entity_poly.type
_entity_poly.pdbx_seq_one_letter_code
_entity_poly.pdbx_strand_id
1 'polypeptide(L)'
;MNPSTAIARRLVSALVGAGVEHVVYCPGSRDAPIGYALADAEAAGWLHAHVRLDERSAGFVALGISKSSAGLRHPAAVVTTSGTAVANLHPAVLEADAAGVPLVVVSADRPHEMWHTGANQTTLQAGIFGSASRFDAEIPAGFPADGRLDSLVLRAISAATGVLTYDPGPAHLNVGFRDPLVPDDSWRPTHIPRRHIEPYGAEHSESTQRRPAVGDGTPLSMPPRTVVVAGDGAGSDAQRLAEQGGWPLLAEPTSGARAGSHALTNYQAVLAGSLVKDVDGILVMGHPTLSRPVSRLLSRPGVTVVTDRARWTDVAGVARVVSGPARLIDVEVDESWLSRWLDADQPVGLTCKQEICDVIWQASARQGAPQLVIGASDVIRAFDIGAVPQRESPHAVANRGLAGIDGTVSTGIGHALGGGCPVRVVVGDLTFAHDATALLTGDTDDDVDVQVIVLDDHGGAIFGGLEHAAAPRPVLERMFLTPQCLDLSALAAGLGAHHCTVASSDPTRLHEQMRRLLAEPVHGRRVVEVSLPPV
;
A
#
# COMPACT_ATOMS: atom_id res chain seq x y z
N MET A 1 -22.72 -3.04 33.98
CA MET A 1 -21.77 -2.64 32.90
C MET A 1 -21.28 -1.23 33.20
N ASN A 2 -19.96 -1.08 33.37
CA ASN A 2 -19.36 0.25 33.61
C ASN A 2 -19.31 1.09 32.32
N PRO A 3 -19.17 2.43 32.40
CA PRO A 3 -19.22 3.31 31.23
C PRO A 3 -18.14 3.03 30.19
N SER A 4 -16.89 2.69 30.60
CA SER A 4 -15.80 2.39 29.69
C SER A 4 -16.07 1.12 28.88
N THR A 5 -16.59 0.07 29.52
CA THR A 5 -17.06 -1.15 28.87
C THR A 5 -18.19 -0.88 27.89
N ALA A 6 -19.17 -0.03 28.28
CA ALA A 6 -20.32 0.31 27.43
C ALA A 6 -19.87 1.02 26.15
N ILE A 7 -18.95 2.02 26.25
CA ILE A 7 -18.39 2.75 25.11
C ILE A 7 -17.63 1.77 24.20
N ALA A 8 -16.74 0.93 24.75
CA ALA A 8 -15.92 0.02 23.98
C ALA A 8 -16.75 -0.99 23.17
N ARG A 9 -17.72 -1.65 23.81
CA ARG A 9 -18.64 -2.59 23.13
C ARG A 9 -19.47 -1.90 22.04
N ARG A 10 -19.94 -0.67 22.29
CA ARG A 10 -20.68 0.10 21.29
C ARG A 10 -19.80 0.52 20.14
N LEU A 11 -18.57 0.97 20.42
CA LEU A 11 -17.57 1.36 19.41
C LEU A 11 -17.26 0.17 18.49
N VAL A 12 -16.92 -0.99 19.03
CA VAL A 12 -16.63 -2.21 18.24
C VAL A 12 -17.85 -2.60 17.42
N SER A 13 -19.05 -2.59 18.00
CA SER A 13 -20.29 -2.88 17.25
C SER A 13 -20.52 -1.89 16.10
N ALA A 14 -20.21 -0.61 16.31
CA ALA A 14 -20.39 0.43 15.29
C ALA A 14 -19.35 0.31 14.18
N LEU A 15 -18.09 -0.02 14.49
CA LEU A 15 -17.03 -0.27 13.50
C LEU A 15 -17.41 -1.45 12.59
N VAL A 16 -17.78 -2.58 13.18
CA VAL A 16 -18.22 -3.77 12.43
C VAL A 16 -19.49 -3.47 11.62
N GLY A 17 -20.45 -2.76 12.24
CA GLY A 17 -21.67 -2.35 11.56
C GLY A 17 -21.43 -1.44 10.35
N ALA A 18 -20.35 -0.67 10.35
CA ALA A 18 -19.92 0.20 9.26
C ALA A 18 -18.96 -0.48 8.27
N GLY A 19 -18.68 -1.80 8.42
CA GLY A 19 -17.93 -2.59 7.45
C GLY A 19 -16.46 -2.83 7.81
N VAL A 20 -16.02 -2.57 9.03
CA VAL A 20 -14.68 -2.96 9.49
C VAL A 20 -14.68 -4.46 9.78
N GLU A 21 -13.88 -5.22 9.05
CA GLU A 21 -13.75 -6.68 9.19
C GLU A 21 -12.44 -7.08 9.88
N HIS A 22 -11.42 -6.21 9.82
CA HIS A 22 -10.10 -6.45 10.41
C HIS A 22 -9.71 -5.32 11.34
N VAL A 23 -9.22 -5.67 12.54
CA VAL A 23 -8.71 -4.73 13.53
C VAL A 23 -7.30 -5.15 13.95
N VAL A 24 -6.32 -4.27 13.78
CA VAL A 24 -4.97 -4.46 14.31
C VAL A 24 -4.92 -3.83 15.70
N TYR A 25 -4.62 -4.61 16.72
CA TYR A 25 -4.66 -4.20 18.10
C TYR A 25 -3.27 -4.20 18.73
N CYS A 26 -2.86 -3.07 19.30
CA CYS A 26 -1.62 -2.94 20.07
C CYS A 26 -1.96 -2.85 21.55
N PRO A 27 -1.67 -3.88 22.36
CA PRO A 27 -2.17 -4.01 23.73
C PRO A 27 -1.58 -2.95 24.66
N GLY A 28 -2.47 -2.35 25.46
CA GLY A 28 -2.10 -1.45 26.52
C GLY A 28 -3.18 -1.38 27.62
N SER A 29 -2.87 -0.73 28.73
CA SER A 29 -3.83 -0.66 29.85
C SER A 29 -5.03 0.22 29.53
N ARG A 30 -4.84 1.35 28.82
CA ARG A 30 -5.93 2.33 28.61
C ARG A 30 -6.92 1.88 27.55
N ASP A 31 -6.50 1.09 26.58
CA ASP A 31 -7.34 0.50 25.55
C ASP A 31 -7.90 -0.89 25.91
N ALA A 32 -7.61 -1.39 27.12
CA ALA A 32 -8.12 -2.68 27.61
C ALA A 32 -9.65 -2.85 27.41
N PRO A 33 -10.51 -1.84 27.66
CA PRO A 33 -11.95 -1.99 27.38
C PRO A 33 -12.24 -2.35 25.93
N ILE A 34 -11.47 -1.80 24.97
CA ILE A 34 -11.59 -2.14 23.54
C ILE A 34 -11.07 -3.57 23.32
N GLY A 35 -9.92 -3.94 23.90
CA GLY A 35 -9.36 -5.29 23.78
C GLY A 35 -10.34 -6.38 24.20
N TYR A 36 -11.02 -6.23 25.34
CA TYR A 36 -12.07 -7.15 25.78
C TYR A 36 -13.26 -7.20 24.81
N ALA A 37 -13.69 -6.03 24.29
CA ALA A 37 -14.78 -5.99 23.33
C ALA A 37 -14.41 -6.62 21.98
N LEU A 38 -13.15 -6.47 21.52
CA LEU A 38 -12.63 -7.13 20.32
C LEU A 38 -12.61 -8.64 20.48
N ALA A 39 -12.10 -9.15 21.61
CA ALA A 39 -12.07 -10.60 21.88
C ALA A 39 -13.48 -11.22 21.89
N ASP A 40 -14.46 -10.55 22.51
CA ASP A 40 -15.85 -11.02 22.51
C ASP A 40 -16.48 -10.98 21.08
N ALA A 41 -16.16 -9.96 20.28
CA ALA A 41 -16.66 -9.81 18.92
C ALA A 41 -16.01 -10.83 17.97
N GLU A 42 -14.72 -11.10 18.11
CA GLU A 42 -14.00 -12.12 17.35
C GLU A 42 -14.54 -13.53 17.67
N ALA A 43 -14.72 -13.85 18.95
CA ALA A 43 -15.31 -15.12 19.38
C ALA A 43 -16.74 -15.31 18.83
N ALA A 44 -17.44 -14.24 18.49
CA ALA A 44 -18.74 -14.27 17.82
C ALA A 44 -18.65 -14.32 16.28
N GLY A 45 -17.45 -14.30 15.70
CA GLY A 45 -17.21 -14.30 14.25
C GLY A 45 -17.57 -12.96 13.57
N TRP A 46 -17.49 -11.85 14.29
CA TRP A 46 -17.84 -10.55 13.74
C TRP A 46 -16.70 -9.86 13.00
N LEU A 47 -15.47 -10.13 13.42
CA LEU A 47 -14.25 -9.52 12.87
C LEU A 47 -13.06 -10.46 13.09
N HIS A 48 -11.90 -10.08 12.55
CA HIS A 48 -10.60 -10.66 12.83
C HIS A 48 -9.74 -9.64 13.59
N ALA A 49 -9.24 -10.02 14.77
CA ALA A 49 -8.33 -9.21 15.57
C ALA A 49 -6.88 -9.70 15.39
N HIS A 50 -5.97 -8.80 15.06
CA HIS A 50 -4.56 -9.10 14.84
C HIS A 50 -3.72 -8.35 15.87
N VAL A 51 -3.12 -9.07 16.83
CA VAL A 51 -2.32 -8.45 17.90
C VAL A 51 -0.91 -8.14 17.39
N ARG A 52 -0.44 -6.92 17.63
CA ARG A 52 0.93 -6.49 17.28
C ARG A 52 1.55 -5.71 18.43
N LEU A 53 2.88 -5.85 18.60
CA LEU A 53 3.62 -5.18 19.67
C LEU A 53 4.14 -3.80 19.26
N ASP A 54 4.59 -3.65 18.02
CA ASP A 54 5.13 -2.41 17.46
C ASP A 54 4.02 -1.65 16.73
N GLU A 55 3.63 -0.49 17.24
CA GLU A 55 2.53 0.30 16.71
C GLU A 55 2.84 0.83 15.30
N ARG A 56 4.10 1.12 14.98
CA ARG A 56 4.50 1.49 13.62
C ARG A 56 4.20 0.35 12.65
N SER A 57 4.67 -0.86 12.96
CA SER A 57 4.35 -2.07 12.19
C SER A 57 2.85 -2.31 12.11
N ALA A 58 2.12 -2.16 13.22
CA ALA A 58 0.67 -2.32 13.29
C ALA A 58 -0.06 -1.36 12.33
N GLY A 59 0.36 -0.10 12.27
CA GLY A 59 -0.19 0.88 11.34
C GLY A 59 -0.01 0.47 9.88
N PHE A 60 1.16 -0.05 9.51
CA PHE A 60 1.42 -0.56 8.16
C PHE A 60 0.75 -1.91 7.87
N VAL A 61 0.55 -2.77 8.88
CA VAL A 61 -0.29 -3.98 8.72
C VAL A 61 -1.73 -3.57 8.40
N ALA A 62 -2.30 -2.63 9.13
CA ALA A 62 -3.65 -2.11 8.84
C ALA A 62 -3.72 -1.43 7.46
N LEU A 63 -2.69 -0.69 7.05
CA LEU A 63 -2.55 -0.14 5.70
C LEU A 63 -2.55 -1.25 4.65
N GLY A 64 -1.79 -2.32 4.86
CA GLY A 64 -1.72 -3.47 3.95
C GLY A 64 -3.05 -4.19 3.80
N ILE A 65 -3.79 -4.40 4.90
CA ILE A 65 -5.15 -4.95 4.87
C ILE A 65 -6.05 -4.04 4.01
N SER A 66 -6.01 -2.74 4.24
CA SER A 66 -6.81 -1.77 3.48
C SER A 66 -6.39 -1.66 2.01
N LYS A 67 -5.15 -1.98 1.65
CA LYS A 67 -4.66 -2.05 0.24
C LYS A 67 -5.04 -3.35 -0.46
N SER A 68 -5.47 -4.39 0.24
CA SER A 68 -5.97 -5.61 -0.37
C SER A 68 -7.23 -5.33 -1.19
N SER A 69 -7.57 -6.20 -2.12
CA SER A 69 -8.71 -6.00 -3.04
C SER A 69 -10.05 -5.80 -2.34
N ALA A 70 -10.21 -6.35 -1.14
CA ALA A 70 -11.39 -6.15 -0.30
C ALA A 70 -11.35 -4.84 0.49
N GLY A 71 -10.15 -4.41 0.89
CA GLY A 71 -9.96 -3.36 1.89
C GLY A 71 -10.29 -1.93 1.44
N LEU A 72 -10.30 -1.62 0.14
CA LEU A 72 -10.66 -0.28 -0.34
C LEU A 72 -12.10 0.12 -0.01
N ARG A 73 -12.99 -0.85 0.23
CA ARG A 73 -14.38 -0.63 0.66
C ARG A 73 -14.60 -0.92 2.14
N HIS A 74 -13.73 -1.75 2.74
CA HIS A 74 -13.77 -2.22 4.10
C HIS A 74 -12.45 -1.86 4.79
N PRO A 75 -12.29 -0.63 5.27
CA PRO A 75 -11.03 -0.18 5.86
C PRO A 75 -10.70 -1.00 7.09
N ALA A 76 -9.41 -1.30 7.28
CA ALA A 76 -8.94 -1.82 8.55
C ALA A 76 -8.91 -0.71 9.61
N ALA A 77 -9.14 -1.10 10.86
CA ALA A 77 -8.88 -0.25 12.00
C ALA A 77 -7.58 -0.65 12.70
N VAL A 78 -6.84 0.33 13.23
CA VAL A 78 -5.72 0.10 14.15
C VAL A 78 -6.04 0.75 15.48
N VAL A 79 -5.87 -0.03 16.56
CA VAL A 79 -6.18 0.38 17.94
C VAL A 79 -4.90 0.44 18.74
N THR A 80 -4.67 1.54 19.44
CA THR A 80 -3.51 1.70 20.32
C THR A 80 -3.90 2.32 21.66
N THR A 81 -3.03 2.12 22.65
CA THR A 81 -3.10 2.85 23.92
C THR A 81 -2.64 4.32 23.74
N SER A 82 -2.59 5.08 24.82
CA SER A 82 -2.26 6.51 24.79
C SER A 82 -0.76 6.80 24.71
N GLY A 83 -0.41 8.05 24.46
CA GLY A 83 0.97 8.55 24.52
C GLY A 83 1.75 8.29 23.23
N THR A 84 2.95 7.73 23.35
CA THR A 84 3.81 7.47 22.17
C THR A 84 3.26 6.38 21.25
N ALA A 85 2.39 5.51 21.73
CA ALA A 85 1.73 4.49 20.94
C ALA A 85 0.99 5.09 19.72
N VAL A 86 0.16 6.10 19.95
CA VAL A 86 -0.54 6.78 18.85
C VAL A 86 0.43 7.56 17.95
N ALA A 87 1.49 8.13 18.49
CA ALA A 87 2.50 8.86 17.71
C ALA A 87 3.27 7.93 16.74
N ASN A 88 3.51 6.68 17.12
CA ASN A 88 4.17 5.69 16.27
C ASN A 88 3.35 5.30 15.02
N LEU A 89 2.05 5.59 14.98
CA LEU A 89 1.23 5.40 13.79
C LEU A 89 1.45 6.45 12.69
N HIS A 90 2.14 7.57 13.00
CA HIS A 90 2.30 8.69 12.08
C HIS A 90 2.84 8.30 10.70
N PRO A 91 3.89 7.46 10.56
CA PRO A 91 4.39 7.06 9.25
C PRO A 91 3.33 6.36 8.39
N ALA A 92 2.57 5.42 8.97
CA ALA A 92 1.51 4.71 8.25
C ALA A 92 0.34 5.62 7.87
N VAL A 93 -0.01 6.57 8.75
CA VAL A 93 -1.06 7.57 8.50
C VAL A 93 -0.66 8.51 7.36
N LEU A 94 0.59 8.97 7.32
CA LEU A 94 1.08 9.83 6.23
C LEU A 94 1.14 9.08 4.89
N GLU A 95 1.56 7.81 4.89
CA GLU A 95 1.54 6.98 3.68
C GLU A 95 0.09 6.74 3.21
N ALA A 96 -0.85 6.45 4.14
CA ALA A 96 -2.27 6.28 3.82
C ALA A 96 -2.89 7.56 3.24
N ASP A 97 -2.56 8.73 3.80
CA ASP A 97 -2.97 10.03 3.27
C ASP A 97 -2.49 10.24 1.85
N ALA A 98 -1.18 10.10 1.62
CA ALA A 98 -0.56 10.37 0.33
C ALA A 98 -0.98 9.35 -0.75
N ALA A 99 -1.18 8.08 -0.37
CA ALA A 99 -1.63 7.02 -1.28
C ALA A 99 -3.16 6.99 -1.47
N GLY A 100 -3.92 7.76 -0.69
CA GLY A 100 -5.38 7.71 -0.71
C GLY A 100 -5.93 6.35 -0.29
N VAL A 101 -5.38 5.75 0.78
CA VAL A 101 -5.80 4.46 1.31
C VAL A 101 -6.65 4.66 2.56
N PRO A 102 -7.86 4.10 2.64
CA PRO A 102 -8.70 4.23 3.82
C PRO A 102 -8.06 3.53 5.03
N LEU A 103 -7.95 4.24 6.15
CA LEU A 103 -7.40 3.72 7.39
C LEU A 103 -8.14 4.34 8.57
N VAL A 104 -8.56 3.52 9.56
CA VAL A 104 -9.22 4.02 10.76
C VAL A 104 -8.29 3.86 11.95
N VAL A 105 -7.89 4.97 12.55
CA VAL A 105 -7.12 4.98 13.79
C VAL A 105 -8.06 5.17 14.98
N VAL A 106 -7.95 4.28 15.95
CA VAL A 106 -8.66 4.39 17.24
C VAL A 106 -7.60 4.45 18.34
N SER A 107 -7.39 5.61 18.92
CA SER A 107 -6.48 5.78 20.04
C SER A 107 -7.23 5.88 21.36
N ALA A 108 -6.85 5.06 22.34
CA ALA A 108 -7.36 5.23 23.69
C ALA A 108 -6.65 6.39 24.38
N ASP A 109 -7.39 7.16 25.20
CA ASP A 109 -6.84 8.31 25.89
C ASP A 109 -7.22 8.32 27.38
N ARG A 110 -6.49 9.11 28.14
CA ARG A 110 -6.85 9.50 29.50
C ARG A 110 -8.09 10.38 29.46
N PRO A 111 -8.93 10.34 30.51
CA PRO A 111 -10.06 11.25 30.60
C PRO A 111 -9.56 12.71 30.68
N HIS A 112 -10.36 13.64 30.16
CA HIS A 112 -9.98 15.04 29.98
C HIS A 112 -9.51 15.75 31.26
N GLU A 113 -10.01 15.35 32.45
CA GLU A 113 -9.56 15.88 33.73
C GLU A 113 -8.12 15.56 34.09
N MET A 114 -7.49 14.64 33.37
CA MET A 114 -6.06 14.30 33.51
C MET A 114 -5.16 15.05 32.54
N TRP A 115 -5.72 15.75 31.56
CA TRP A 115 -4.94 16.48 30.57
C TRP A 115 -4.25 17.69 31.22
N HIS A 116 -3.03 18.00 30.78
CA HIS A 116 -2.19 19.09 31.31
C HIS A 116 -1.83 19.00 32.80
N THR A 117 -2.06 17.85 33.43
CA THR A 117 -1.76 17.65 34.86
C THR A 117 -0.40 17.00 35.12
N GLY A 118 0.32 16.59 34.07
CA GLY A 118 1.52 15.77 34.20
C GLY A 118 1.23 14.29 34.50
N ALA A 119 -0.02 13.84 34.31
CA ALA A 119 -0.38 12.44 34.48
C ALA A 119 0.43 11.52 33.56
N ASN A 120 0.76 10.33 34.07
CA ASN A 120 1.55 9.35 33.35
C ASN A 120 0.96 8.99 31.97
N GLN A 121 1.80 8.94 30.94
CA GLN A 121 1.44 8.54 29.57
C GLN A 121 0.26 9.36 28.99
N THR A 122 0.23 10.67 29.25
CA THR A 122 -0.80 11.60 28.80
C THR A 122 -0.18 12.64 27.89
N THR A 123 -0.76 12.83 26.70
CA THR A 123 -0.38 13.88 25.75
C THR A 123 -1.65 14.39 25.04
N LEU A 124 -1.53 15.45 24.24
CA LEU A 124 -2.62 15.90 23.38
C LEU A 124 -2.69 15.00 22.17
N GLN A 125 -3.71 14.14 22.11
CA GLN A 125 -3.92 13.20 21.01
C GLN A 125 -4.92 13.74 19.98
N ALA A 126 -5.79 14.67 20.39
CA ALA A 126 -6.71 15.35 19.47
C ALA A 126 -5.94 16.03 18.33
N GLY A 127 -6.31 15.68 17.09
CA GLY A 127 -5.69 16.26 15.91
C GLY A 127 -4.19 15.93 15.74
N ILE A 128 -3.67 14.89 16.39
CA ILE A 128 -2.24 14.54 16.37
C ILE A 128 -1.72 14.29 14.94
N PHE A 129 -2.57 13.83 14.02
CA PHE A 129 -2.21 13.58 12.62
C PHE A 129 -2.38 14.81 11.72
N GLY A 130 -2.86 15.94 12.24
CA GLY A 130 -2.99 17.19 11.52
C GLY A 130 -3.78 17.06 10.22
N SER A 131 -3.25 17.61 9.14
CA SER A 131 -3.91 17.60 7.82
C SER A 131 -3.94 16.23 7.12
N ALA A 132 -3.25 15.23 7.65
CA ALA A 132 -3.27 13.88 7.07
C ALA A 132 -4.58 13.15 7.34
N SER A 133 -5.32 13.53 8.40
CA SER A 133 -6.60 12.92 8.73
C SER A 133 -7.76 13.57 7.98
N ARG A 134 -8.66 12.75 7.40
CA ARG A 134 -9.90 13.20 6.75
C ARG A 134 -11.00 13.52 7.76
N PHE A 135 -10.91 12.95 8.95
CA PHE A 135 -11.87 13.14 10.02
C PHE A 135 -11.20 12.87 11.36
N ASP A 136 -11.34 13.79 12.29
CA ASP A 136 -10.90 13.64 13.67
C ASP A 136 -12.09 13.84 14.60
N ALA A 137 -12.23 12.94 15.59
CA ALA A 137 -13.23 13.10 16.62
C ALA A 137 -12.69 12.71 18.00
N GLU A 138 -12.98 13.53 18.98
CA GLU A 138 -12.80 13.22 20.40
C GLU A 138 -14.08 12.62 20.98
N ILE A 139 -13.92 11.48 21.60
CA ILE A 139 -14.97 10.77 22.33
C ILE A 139 -14.56 10.80 23.82
N PRO A 140 -15.05 11.79 24.59
CA PRO A 140 -14.62 11.95 25.97
C PRO A 140 -15.09 10.79 26.83
N ALA A 141 -14.37 10.51 27.92
CA ALA A 141 -14.74 9.49 28.88
C ALA A 141 -16.14 9.76 29.47
N GLY A 142 -17.00 8.75 29.38
CA GLY A 142 -18.43 8.89 29.75
C GLY A 142 -19.34 9.37 28.63
N PHE A 143 -18.85 9.45 27.41
CA PHE A 143 -19.68 9.69 26.22
C PHE A 143 -20.81 8.65 26.14
N PRO A 144 -22.02 9.04 25.71
CA PRO A 144 -23.13 8.08 25.64
C PRO A 144 -22.86 6.93 24.64
N ALA A 145 -22.99 5.71 25.11
CA ALA A 145 -22.86 4.50 24.29
C ALA A 145 -24.17 4.22 23.52
N ASP A 146 -24.57 5.15 22.66
CA ASP A 146 -25.81 5.10 21.89
C ASP A 146 -25.63 5.51 20.42
N GLY A 147 -26.70 5.83 19.73
CA GLY A 147 -26.69 6.21 18.31
C GLY A 147 -25.82 7.42 17.97
N ARG A 148 -25.41 8.24 18.95
CA ARG A 148 -24.46 9.35 18.75
C ARG A 148 -23.05 8.82 18.48
N LEU A 149 -22.63 7.79 19.22
CA LEU A 149 -21.35 7.13 18.98
C LEU A 149 -21.35 6.43 17.61
N ASP A 150 -22.42 5.72 17.26
CA ASP A 150 -22.56 5.10 15.93
C ASP A 150 -22.43 6.14 14.80
N SER A 151 -23.04 7.32 14.99
CA SER A 151 -22.97 8.39 13.99
C SER A 151 -21.55 8.93 13.80
N LEU A 152 -20.77 9.05 14.89
CA LEU A 152 -19.36 9.46 14.80
C LEU A 152 -18.53 8.42 14.06
N VAL A 153 -18.69 7.14 14.39
CA VAL A 153 -18.00 6.02 13.69
C VAL A 153 -18.37 6.01 12.21
N LEU A 154 -19.65 6.12 11.88
CA LEU A 154 -20.09 6.14 10.48
C LEU A 154 -19.50 7.32 9.70
N ARG A 155 -19.37 8.50 10.32
CA ARG A 155 -18.70 9.66 9.72
C ARG A 155 -17.22 9.41 9.49
N ALA A 156 -16.51 8.80 10.46
CA ALA A 156 -15.12 8.44 10.33
C ALA A 156 -14.89 7.46 9.16
N ILE A 157 -15.70 6.40 9.09
CA ILE A 157 -15.64 5.41 7.99
C ILE A 157 -15.97 6.07 6.64
N SER A 158 -17.01 6.90 6.57
CA SER A 158 -17.37 7.62 5.35
C SER A 158 -16.25 8.55 4.87
N ALA A 159 -15.60 9.25 5.78
CA ALA A 159 -14.47 10.11 5.47
C ALA A 159 -13.26 9.27 5.04
N ALA A 160 -12.95 8.20 5.78
CA ALA A 160 -11.83 7.32 5.45
C ALA A 160 -11.98 6.68 4.06
N THR A 161 -13.15 6.18 3.73
CA THR A 161 -13.43 5.56 2.41
C THR A 161 -13.56 6.59 1.28
N GLY A 162 -13.75 7.86 1.61
CA GLY A 162 -13.96 8.90 0.61
C GLY A 162 -15.26 8.72 -0.19
N VAL A 163 -16.23 7.95 0.33
CA VAL A 163 -17.47 7.59 -0.38
C VAL A 163 -18.29 8.79 -0.83
N LEU A 164 -18.20 9.91 -0.10
CA LEU A 164 -18.87 11.17 -0.43
C LEU A 164 -17.94 12.24 -1.03
N THR A 165 -16.63 12.09 -0.87
CA THR A 165 -15.64 13.14 -1.21
C THR A 165 -14.72 12.76 -2.37
N TYR A 166 -14.65 11.47 -2.73
CA TYR A 166 -13.67 10.92 -3.66
C TYR A 166 -12.20 11.15 -3.20
N ASP A 167 -12.00 11.40 -1.90
CA ASP A 167 -10.70 11.62 -1.27
C ASP A 167 -10.51 10.64 -0.09
N PRO A 168 -10.29 9.34 -0.35
CA PRO A 168 -10.05 8.38 0.70
C PRO A 168 -8.73 8.66 1.43
N GLY A 169 -8.65 8.22 2.69
CA GLY A 169 -7.47 8.42 3.52
C GLY A 169 -7.73 8.07 4.99
N PRO A 170 -6.85 8.49 5.91
CA PRO A 170 -7.00 8.18 7.33
C PRO A 170 -8.15 8.93 8.00
N ALA A 171 -8.77 8.29 9.01
CA ALA A 171 -9.66 8.94 9.96
C ALA A 171 -9.24 8.55 11.39
N HIS A 172 -9.40 9.46 12.35
CA HIS A 172 -8.97 9.26 13.73
C HIS A 172 -10.12 9.44 14.72
N LEU A 173 -10.26 8.48 15.63
CA LEU A 173 -11.17 8.49 16.77
C LEU A 173 -10.35 8.41 18.06
N ASN A 174 -10.26 9.50 18.81
CA ASN A 174 -9.60 9.54 20.12
C ASN A 174 -10.62 9.26 21.22
N VAL A 175 -10.44 8.17 21.98
CA VAL A 175 -11.46 7.65 22.89
C VAL A 175 -10.96 7.68 24.34
N GLY A 176 -11.53 8.53 25.15
CA GLY A 176 -11.23 8.65 26.59
C GLY A 176 -11.88 7.53 27.41
N PHE A 177 -11.09 6.89 28.29
CA PHE A 177 -11.57 5.89 29.23
C PHE A 177 -11.24 6.25 30.68
N ARG A 178 -12.21 6.07 31.60
CA ARG A 178 -12.03 6.12 33.06
C ARG A 178 -12.04 4.71 33.64
N ASP A 179 -11.37 4.57 34.77
CA ASP A 179 -11.49 3.35 35.55
C ASP A 179 -12.96 3.15 36.05
N PRO A 180 -13.42 1.90 36.15
CA PRO A 180 -12.71 0.67 35.91
C PRO A 180 -12.58 0.37 34.39
N LEU A 181 -11.43 -0.20 33.98
CA LEU A 181 -11.12 -0.55 32.59
C LEU A 181 -11.44 -2.02 32.26
N VAL A 182 -11.73 -2.81 33.27
CA VAL A 182 -12.09 -4.22 33.16
C VAL A 182 -13.62 -4.34 33.18
N PRO A 183 -14.22 -5.14 32.30
CA PRO A 183 -15.65 -5.40 32.33
C PRO A 183 -16.05 -6.12 33.61
N ASP A 184 -17.22 -5.81 34.09
CA ASP A 184 -17.87 -6.41 35.29
C ASP A 184 -18.91 -7.48 34.92
N ASP A 185 -19.11 -7.72 33.61
CA ASP A 185 -20.05 -8.68 33.03
C ASP A 185 -19.48 -9.29 31.74
N SER A 186 -20.12 -10.35 31.25
CA SER A 186 -19.79 -10.97 29.93
C SER A 186 -20.65 -10.36 28.83
N TRP A 187 -20.07 -10.24 27.62
CA TRP A 187 -20.79 -9.82 26.44
C TRP A 187 -20.79 -10.95 25.41
N ARG A 188 -21.94 -11.22 24.84
CA ARG A 188 -22.11 -12.16 23.73
C ARG A 188 -22.88 -11.45 22.61
N PRO A 189 -22.19 -10.85 21.66
CA PRO A 189 -22.86 -10.18 20.56
C PRO A 189 -23.60 -11.18 19.68
N THR A 190 -24.87 -10.91 19.38
CA THR A 190 -25.74 -11.81 18.62
C THR A 190 -26.23 -11.22 17.31
N HIS A 191 -26.12 -9.91 17.14
CA HIS A 191 -26.59 -9.22 15.95
C HIS A 191 -25.70 -8.04 15.60
N ILE A 192 -25.31 -7.94 14.31
CA ILE A 192 -24.55 -6.82 13.77
C ILE A 192 -25.54 -5.80 13.21
N PRO A 193 -25.66 -4.62 13.81
CA PRO A 193 -26.48 -3.54 13.24
C PRO A 193 -25.72 -2.93 12.04
N ARG A 194 -25.93 -3.47 10.85
CA ARG A 194 -25.31 -2.92 9.64
C ARG A 194 -25.79 -1.50 9.36
N ARG A 195 -24.86 -0.60 9.17
CA ARG A 195 -25.07 0.78 8.75
C ARG A 195 -24.07 1.13 7.68
N HIS A 196 -24.53 1.55 6.53
CA HIS A 196 -23.67 2.01 5.43
C HIS A 196 -24.25 3.28 4.82
N ILE A 197 -23.38 4.03 4.16
CA ILE A 197 -23.78 5.18 3.35
C ILE A 197 -23.87 4.69 1.91
N GLU A 198 -25.03 4.83 1.30
CA GLU A 198 -25.21 4.57 -0.13
C GLU A 198 -24.73 5.79 -0.91
N PRO A 199 -23.81 5.64 -1.88
CA PRO A 199 -23.44 6.74 -2.76
C PRO A 199 -24.65 7.22 -3.57
N TYR A 200 -24.74 8.51 -3.81
CA TYR A 200 -25.79 9.08 -4.68
C TYR A 200 -25.73 8.45 -6.09
N GLY A 201 -26.84 7.87 -6.54
CA GLY A 201 -26.93 7.20 -7.85
C GLY A 201 -26.63 5.69 -7.85
N ALA A 202 -26.41 5.07 -6.69
CA ALA A 202 -26.44 3.61 -6.57
C ALA A 202 -27.91 3.13 -6.71
N GLU A 203 -28.38 2.96 -7.93
CA GLU A 203 -29.62 2.20 -8.16
C GLU A 203 -29.42 0.77 -7.60
N HIS A 204 -30.42 0.26 -6.90
CA HIS A 204 -30.46 -1.02 -6.22
C HIS A 204 -29.92 -2.16 -7.10
N SER A 205 -28.64 -2.47 -6.93
CA SER A 205 -28.02 -3.61 -7.59
C SER A 205 -27.33 -4.44 -6.51
N GLU A 206 -27.91 -5.59 -6.21
CA GLU A 206 -27.34 -6.66 -5.37
C GLU A 206 -26.07 -7.28 -5.98
N SER A 207 -25.54 -6.73 -7.05
CA SER A 207 -24.33 -7.24 -7.70
C SER A 207 -23.12 -6.35 -7.45
N THR A 208 -22.16 -6.93 -6.77
CA THR A 208 -20.71 -6.62 -6.85
C THR A 208 -20.33 -5.82 -8.10
N GLN A 209 -19.64 -4.68 -7.85
CA GLN A 209 -18.84 -3.97 -8.86
C GLN A 209 -19.57 -3.61 -10.17
N ARG A 210 -20.39 -2.59 -10.17
CA ARG A 210 -20.52 -1.85 -11.41
C ARG A 210 -19.58 -0.62 -11.39
N ARG A 211 -18.36 -0.85 -11.91
CA ARG A 211 -17.78 0.16 -12.80
C ARG A 211 -18.87 0.50 -13.84
N PRO A 212 -19.06 1.78 -14.22
CA PRO A 212 -19.97 2.10 -15.32
C PRO A 212 -19.68 1.14 -16.49
N ALA A 213 -20.73 0.66 -17.15
CA ALA A 213 -20.55 -0.22 -18.29
C ALA A 213 -19.62 0.46 -19.31
N VAL A 214 -18.85 -0.31 -20.07
CA VAL A 214 -17.85 0.18 -21.05
C VAL A 214 -18.39 1.25 -22.01
N GLY A 215 -19.70 1.49 -22.05
CA GLY A 215 -20.38 2.55 -22.80
C GLY A 215 -20.55 3.89 -22.07
N ASP A 216 -20.39 3.96 -20.74
CA ASP A 216 -20.84 5.11 -19.94
C ASP A 216 -19.69 6.01 -19.45
N GLY A 217 -18.43 5.77 -19.89
CA GLY A 217 -17.28 6.58 -19.50
C GLY A 217 -17.29 7.99 -20.08
N THR A 218 -16.62 8.93 -19.39
CA THR A 218 -16.44 10.30 -19.85
C THR A 218 -15.80 10.33 -21.25
N PRO A 219 -16.40 11.00 -22.24
CA PRO A 219 -15.82 11.09 -23.58
C PRO A 219 -14.44 11.74 -23.55
N LEU A 220 -13.46 11.09 -24.16
CA LEU A 220 -12.08 11.54 -24.23
C LEU A 220 -11.57 11.48 -25.68
N SER A 221 -11.20 12.64 -26.23
CA SER A 221 -10.48 12.73 -27.50
C SER A 221 -9.02 13.08 -27.22
N MET A 222 -8.11 12.39 -27.88
CA MET A 222 -6.65 12.56 -27.76
C MET A 222 -6.01 12.60 -29.16
N PRO A 223 -4.87 13.28 -29.31
CA PRO A 223 -4.11 13.27 -30.55
C PRO A 223 -3.63 11.86 -30.94
N PRO A 224 -3.44 11.58 -32.26
CA PRO A 224 -2.94 10.27 -32.71
C PRO A 224 -1.59 9.88 -32.10
N ARG A 225 -0.67 10.84 -31.97
CA ARG A 225 0.66 10.61 -31.36
C ARG A 225 0.64 10.83 -29.86
N THR A 226 -0.23 10.06 -29.17
CA THR A 226 -0.32 10.03 -27.72
C THR A 226 0.58 8.95 -27.11
N VAL A 227 0.99 9.17 -25.88
CA VAL A 227 1.69 8.21 -25.01
C VAL A 227 0.87 8.03 -23.75
N VAL A 228 0.65 6.78 -23.31
CA VAL A 228 -0.03 6.48 -22.06
C VAL A 228 0.98 6.25 -20.95
N VAL A 229 0.83 6.98 -19.84
CA VAL A 229 1.65 6.82 -18.63
C VAL A 229 0.77 6.25 -17.52
N ALA A 230 1.09 5.04 -17.08
CA ALA A 230 0.38 4.34 -16.02
C ALA A 230 1.25 4.26 -14.76
N GLY A 231 0.92 5.06 -13.75
CA GLY A 231 1.55 5.02 -12.42
C GLY A 231 0.84 4.10 -11.45
N ASP A 232 1.26 4.11 -10.19
CA ASP A 232 0.69 3.28 -9.13
C ASP A 232 -0.84 3.35 -9.12
N GLY A 233 -1.49 2.17 -9.12
CA GLY A 233 -2.94 2.06 -9.08
C GLY A 233 -3.71 2.49 -10.32
N ALA A 234 -3.08 2.66 -11.49
CA ALA A 234 -3.75 3.03 -12.75
C ALA A 234 -4.79 2.00 -13.20
N GLY A 235 -4.55 0.72 -12.94
CA GLY A 235 -5.42 -0.38 -13.33
C GLY A 235 -5.37 -0.73 -14.81
N SER A 236 -6.09 -1.79 -15.19
CA SER A 236 -6.15 -2.32 -16.58
C SER A 236 -6.79 -1.35 -17.59
N ASP A 237 -7.48 -0.31 -17.13
CA ASP A 237 -8.06 0.70 -18.03
C ASP A 237 -6.98 1.47 -18.79
N ALA A 238 -5.79 1.67 -18.22
CA ALA A 238 -4.66 2.30 -18.90
C ALA A 238 -4.17 1.45 -20.10
N GLN A 239 -4.06 0.13 -19.92
CA GLN A 239 -3.76 -0.80 -21.00
C GLN A 239 -4.84 -0.77 -22.08
N ARG A 240 -6.10 -0.87 -21.70
CA ARG A 240 -7.25 -0.83 -22.61
C ARG A 240 -7.27 0.42 -23.47
N LEU A 241 -7.06 1.60 -22.87
CA LEU A 241 -7.04 2.87 -23.59
C LEU A 241 -5.82 2.97 -24.52
N ALA A 242 -4.64 2.46 -24.13
CA ALA A 242 -3.45 2.39 -24.98
C ALA A 242 -3.73 1.52 -26.23
N GLU A 243 -4.32 0.33 -26.03
CA GLU A 243 -4.64 -0.59 -27.13
C GLU A 243 -5.70 0.01 -28.07
N GLN A 244 -6.74 0.64 -27.53
CA GLN A 244 -7.78 1.29 -28.34
C GLN A 244 -7.26 2.47 -29.17
N GLY A 245 -6.30 3.22 -28.63
CA GLY A 245 -5.73 4.38 -29.29
C GLY A 245 -4.53 4.06 -30.22
N GLY A 246 -4.04 2.81 -30.19
CA GLY A 246 -2.80 2.44 -30.92
C GLY A 246 -1.57 3.11 -30.31
N TRP A 247 -1.53 3.33 -28.99
CA TRP A 247 -0.50 4.14 -28.31
C TRP A 247 0.48 3.30 -27.50
N PRO A 248 1.75 3.72 -27.39
CA PRO A 248 2.71 3.11 -26.49
C PRO A 248 2.29 3.33 -25.02
N LEU A 249 2.50 2.29 -24.20
CA LEU A 249 2.18 2.28 -22.78
C LEU A 249 3.46 2.24 -21.95
N LEU A 250 3.66 3.26 -21.13
CA LEU A 250 4.73 3.39 -20.14
C LEU A 250 4.13 3.08 -18.75
N ALA A 251 4.28 1.84 -18.32
CA ALA A 251 3.63 1.34 -17.13
C ALA A 251 4.64 1.06 -16.00
N GLU A 252 4.51 1.77 -14.88
CA GLU A 252 5.27 1.47 -13.66
C GLU A 252 4.90 0.08 -13.10
N PRO A 253 5.77 -0.59 -12.31
CA PRO A 253 5.54 -1.96 -11.83
C PRO A 253 4.24 -2.15 -11.03
N THR A 254 3.81 -1.14 -10.26
CA THR A 254 2.59 -1.21 -9.45
C THR A 254 1.37 -0.57 -10.11
N SER A 255 1.47 -0.28 -11.41
CA SER A 255 0.38 0.32 -12.17
C SER A 255 -0.83 -0.60 -12.36
N GLY A 256 -0.63 -1.93 -12.30
CA GLY A 256 -1.63 -2.92 -12.72
C GLY A 256 -1.89 -2.93 -14.25
N ALA A 257 -1.06 -2.20 -15.02
CA ALA A 257 -1.19 -2.07 -16.48
C ALA A 257 0.05 -2.54 -17.25
N ARG A 258 1.12 -3.02 -16.57
CA ARG A 258 2.37 -3.45 -17.23
C ARG A 258 2.19 -4.80 -17.92
N ALA A 259 1.39 -4.78 -19.01
CA ALA A 259 1.00 -5.97 -19.74
C ALA A 259 0.59 -5.65 -21.18
N GLY A 260 0.51 -6.69 -22.02
CA GLY A 260 0.09 -6.58 -23.41
C GLY A 260 1.17 -6.10 -24.36
N SER A 261 0.81 -6.00 -25.64
CA SER A 261 1.74 -5.70 -26.73
C SER A 261 2.09 -4.20 -26.87
N HIS A 262 1.42 -3.32 -26.15
CA HIS A 262 1.65 -1.88 -26.18
C HIS A 262 2.57 -1.40 -25.05
N ALA A 263 2.82 -2.25 -24.04
CA ALA A 263 3.66 -1.91 -22.88
C ALA A 263 5.16 -2.03 -23.26
N LEU A 264 5.88 -0.95 -23.04
CA LEU A 264 7.33 -0.92 -23.26
C LEU A 264 8.08 -1.44 -22.03
N THR A 265 9.16 -2.17 -22.27
CA THR A 265 10.06 -2.66 -21.21
C THR A 265 11.00 -1.56 -20.73
N ASN A 266 11.71 -0.93 -21.67
CA ASN A 266 12.79 0.03 -21.40
C ASN A 266 12.36 1.48 -21.72
N TYR A 267 11.13 1.82 -21.43
CA TYR A 267 10.56 3.13 -21.76
C TYR A 267 11.40 4.33 -21.26
N GLN A 268 12.16 4.16 -20.17
CA GLN A 268 13.05 5.21 -19.68
C GLN A 268 14.18 5.52 -20.67
N ALA A 269 14.74 4.49 -21.34
CA ALA A 269 15.75 4.67 -22.37
C ALA A 269 15.14 5.30 -23.64
N VAL A 270 13.92 4.88 -24.03
CA VAL A 270 13.20 5.47 -25.16
C VAL A 270 12.92 6.95 -24.92
N LEU A 271 12.53 7.33 -23.69
CA LEU A 271 12.30 8.72 -23.29
C LEU A 271 13.57 9.60 -23.31
N ALA A 272 14.76 9.02 -23.28
CA ALA A 272 16.00 9.75 -23.48
C ALA A 272 16.30 10.05 -24.95
N GLY A 273 15.58 9.40 -25.88
CA GLY A 273 15.74 9.54 -27.32
C GLY A 273 14.97 10.71 -27.95
N SER A 274 14.95 10.73 -29.28
CA SER A 274 14.33 11.81 -30.06
C SER A 274 12.81 11.69 -30.20
N LEU A 275 12.23 10.48 -30.05
CA LEU A 275 10.79 10.21 -30.22
C LEU A 275 9.90 11.07 -29.30
N VAL A 276 10.42 11.41 -28.13
CA VAL A 276 9.75 12.28 -27.17
C VAL A 276 9.36 13.63 -27.79
N LYS A 277 10.09 14.13 -28.80
CA LYS A 277 9.80 15.42 -29.45
C LYS A 277 8.52 15.36 -30.30
N ASP A 278 8.16 14.19 -30.79
CA ASP A 278 7.02 13.95 -31.68
C ASP A 278 5.73 13.65 -30.91
N VAL A 279 5.77 13.62 -29.56
CA VAL A 279 4.61 13.38 -28.70
C VAL A 279 3.71 14.61 -28.70
N ASP A 280 2.46 14.45 -29.13
CA ASP A 280 1.43 15.50 -29.16
C ASP A 280 0.46 15.42 -27.96
N GLY A 281 0.25 14.21 -27.41
CA GLY A 281 -0.61 13.96 -26.27
C GLY A 281 0.02 13.04 -25.22
N ILE A 282 -0.30 13.28 -23.96
CA ILE A 282 0.16 12.46 -22.84
C ILE A 282 -1.06 12.13 -21.98
N LEU A 283 -1.44 10.86 -21.94
CA LEU A 283 -2.55 10.37 -21.12
C LEU A 283 -1.99 9.76 -19.84
N VAL A 284 -2.38 10.31 -18.69
CA VAL A 284 -1.88 9.89 -17.37
C VAL A 284 -2.99 9.22 -16.57
N MET A 285 -2.69 8.07 -15.99
CA MET A 285 -3.56 7.34 -15.07
C MET A 285 -2.77 6.84 -13.86
N GLY A 286 -3.41 6.80 -12.70
CA GLY A 286 -2.76 6.44 -11.45
C GLY A 286 -1.79 7.52 -10.94
N HIS A 287 -0.79 7.09 -10.16
CA HIS A 287 0.17 8.00 -9.51
C HIS A 287 1.61 7.73 -9.99
N PRO A 288 2.04 8.24 -11.16
CA PRO A 288 3.39 8.04 -11.68
C PRO A 288 4.39 8.93 -10.95
N THR A 289 5.31 8.31 -10.21
CA THR A 289 6.31 9.03 -9.39
C THR A 289 7.70 8.40 -9.42
N LEU A 290 7.91 7.36 -10.24
CA LEU A 290 9.06 6.49 -10.07
C LEU A 290 10.32 7.02 -10.76
N SER A 291 10.20 7.61 -11.95
CA SER A 291 11.37 7.97 -12.76
C SER A 291 11.41 9.43 -13.20
N ARG A 292 12.63 10.01 -13.22
CA ARG A 292 12.89 11.37 -13.71
C ARG A 292 12.52 11.57 -15.19
N PRO A 293 12.76 10.62 -16.12
CA PRO A 293 12.31 10.77 -17.51
C PRO A 293 10.80 10.95 -17.63
N VAL A 294 10.01 10.18 -16.87
CA VAL A 294 8.54 10.33 -16.82
C VAL A 294 8.16 11.70 -16.25
N SER A 295 8.76 12.13 -15.14
CA SER A 295 8.48 13.46 -14.57
C SER A 295 8.75 14.60 -15.56
N ARG A 296 9.81 14.50 -16.38
CA ARG A 296 10.10 15.45 -17.46
C ARG A 296 9.05 15.41 -18.56
N LEU A 297 8.60 14.20 -18.95
CA LEU A 297 7.53 14.03 -19.91
C LEU A 297 6.24 14.72 -19.44
N LEU A 298 5.86 14.50 -18.18
CA LEU A 298 4.66 15.09 -17.55
C LEU A 298 4.73 16.60 -17.36
N SER A 299 5.91 17.22 -17.53
CA SER A 299 6.06 18.67 -17.48
C SER A 299 5.83 19.35 -18.83
N ARG A 300 5.45 18.60 -19.88
CA ARG A 300 5.20 19.12 -21.24
C ARG A 300 3.74 19.53 -21.40
N PRO A 301 3.42 20.38 -22.41
CA PRO A 301 2.05 20.61 -22.85
C PRO A 301 1.38 19.31 -23.36
N GLY A 302 0.05 19.28 -23.35
CA GLY A 302 -0.73 18.16 -23.87
C GLY A 302 -0.97 17.03 -22.86
N VAL A 303 -0.68 17.24 -21.58
CA VAL A 303 -0.98 16.28 -20.50
C VAL A 303 -2.49 16.27 -20.22
N THR A 304 -3.07 15.08 -20.22
CA THR A 304 -4.44 14.82 -19.77
C THR A 304 -4.39 13.75 -18.68
N VAL A 305 -4.89 14.06 -17.50
CA VAL A 305 -5.00 13.12 -16.37
C VAL A 305 -6.43 12.60 -16.30
N VAL A 306 -6.59 11.29 -16.32
CA VAL A 306 -7.87 10.63 -16.05
C VAL A 306 -7.85 10.09 -14.62
N THR A 307 -8.77 10.57 -13.78
CA THR A 307 -8.84 10.20 -12.38
C THR A 307 -10.29 10.15 -11.87
N ASP A 308 -10.54 9.28 -10.91
CA ASP A 308 -11.77 9.20 -10.12
C ASP A 308 -11.57 9.70 -8.67
N ARG A 309 -10.39 10.32 -8.40
CA ARG A 309 -10.01 10.81 -7.07
C ARG A 309 -9.93 12.33 -7.05
N ALA A 310 -10.14 12.91 -5.87
CA ALA A 310 -9.97 14.33 -5.62
C ALA A 310 -8.51 14.80 -5.71
N ARG A 311 -7.55 13.87 -5.65
CA ARG A 311 -6.11 14.14 -5.77
C ARG A 311 -5.53 13.44 -6.98
N TRP A 312 -4.72 14.15 -7.76
CA TRP A 312 -4.06 13.63 -8.96
C TRP A 312 -2.64 14.16 -9.10
N THR A 313 -1.84 13.48 -9.92
CA THR A 313 -0.46 13.89 -10.20
C THR A 313 -0.43 14.92 -11.31
N ASP A 314 -0.04 16.15 -10.98
CA ASP A 314 0.19 17.26 -11.92
C ASP A 314 1.28 18.19 -11.39
N VAL A 315 2.52 17.70 -11.41
CA VAL A 315 3.68 18.41 -10.81
C VAL A 315 3.95 19.76 -11.46
N ALA A 316 3.66 19.90 -12.74
CA ALA A 316 3.91 21.13 -13.50
C ALA A 316 2.69 22.08 -13.58
N GLY A 317 1.53 21.66 -13.11
CA GLY A 317 0.29 22.46 -13.19
C GLY A 317 -0.19 22.69 -14.63
N VAL A 318 0.03 21.73 -15.53
CA VAL A 318 -0.25 21.85 -16.97
C VAL A 318 -1.36 20.91 -17.45
N ALA A 319 -1.83 20.02 -16.60
CA ALA A 319 -2.72 18.95 -17.00
C ALA A 319 -4.18 19.42 -17.19
N ARG A 320 -4.79 18.92 -18.24
CA ARG A 320 -6.25 18.84 -18.36
C ARG A 320 -6.71 17.65 -17.52
N VAL A 321 -7.66 17.84 -16.61
CA VAL A 321 -8.20 16.76 -15.75
C VAL A 321 -9.55 16.29 -16.28
N VAL A 322 -9.72 14.97 -16.40
CA VAL A 322 -10.92 14.31 -16.86
C VAL A 322 -11.38 13.31 -15.80
N SER A 323 -12.66 13.36 -15.44
CA SER A 323 -13.22 12.40 -14.49
C SER A 323 -13.28 11.00 -15.11
N GLY A 324 -12.70 10.01 -14.44
CA GLY A 324 -12.75 8.61 -14.84
C GLY A 324 -14.09 7.92 -14.47
N PRO A 325 -14.36 6.76 -15.05
CA PRO A 325 -13.63 6.14 -16.15
C PRO A 325 -13.78 6.91 -17.46
N ALA A 326 -12.80 6.78 -18.35
CA ALA A 326 -12.81 7.44 -19.66
C ALA A 326 -13.10 6.46 -20.81
N ARG A 327 -13.74 7.00 -21.86
CA ARG A 327 -14.00 6.29 -23.12
C ARG A 327 -13.50 7.13 -24.29
N LEU A 328 -12.68 6.54 -25.15
CA LEU A 328 -12.19 7.23 -26.33
C LEU A 328 -13.31 7.47 -27.33
N ILE A 329 -13.30 8.68 -27.90
CA ILE A 329 -14.14 9.10 -29.02
C ILE A 329 -13.23 9.70 -30.09
N ASP A 330 -13.68 9.65 -31.36
CA ASP A 330 -12.99 10.25 -32.51
C ASP A 330 -11.51 9.82 -32.58
N VAL A 331 -11.28 8.49 -32.50
CA VAL A 331 -9.93 7.91 -32.47
C VAL A 331 -9.33 7.95 -33.86
N GLU A 332 -8.32 8.79 -34.06
CA GLU A 332 -7.42 8.73 -35.20
C GLU A 332 -6.16 7.94 -34.79
N VAL A 333 -5.89 6.85 -35.50
CA VAL A 333 -4.71 6.01 -35.24
C VAL A 333 -3.61 6.34 -36.25
N ASP A 334 -2.43 6.74 -35.75
CA ASP A 334 -1.18 6.71 -36.55
C ASP A 334 -0.57 5.32 -36.43
N GLU A 335 -0.78 4.49 -37.46
CA GLU A 335 -0.31 3.10 -37.47
C GLU A 335 1.22 2.97 -37.31
N SER A 336 1.99 3.99 -37.64
CA SER A 336 3.43 4.02 -37.51
C SER A 336 3.89 4.39 -36.08
N TRP A 337 2.99 5.01 -35.27
CA TRP A 337 3.38 5.58 -33.98
C TRP A 337 3.83 4.52 -32.98
N LEU A 338 3.02 3.50 -32.74
CA LEU A 338 3.35 2.42 -31.82
C LEU A 338 4.60 1.64 -32.29
N SER A 339 4.68 1.31 -33.59
CA SER A 339 5.81 0.56 -34.11
C SER A 339 7.14 1.29 -33.90
N ARG A 340 7.18 2.60 -34.11
CA ARG A 340 8.39 3.42 -33.84
C ARG A 340 8.85 3.34 -32.39
N TRP A 341 7.91 3.29 -31.42
CA TRP A 341 8.22 3.17 -30.00
C TRP A 341 8.70 1.76 -29.65
N LEU A 342 8.05 0.73 -30.20
CA LEU A 342 8.47 -0.66 -30.01
C LEU A 342 9.84 -0.93 -30.65
N ASP A 343 10.11 -0.36 -31.81
CA ASP A 343 11.42 -0.47 -32.49
C ASP A 343 12.53 0.23 -31.66
N ALA A 344 12.20 1.28 -30.93
CA ALA A 344 13.13 1.99 -30.06
C ALA A 344 13.29 1.32 -28.67
N ASP A 345 12.39 0.43 -28.30
CA ASP A 345 12.41 -0.32 -27.02
C ASP A 345 13.40 -1.50 -27.08
N GLN A 346 14.67 -1.19 -27.32
CA GLN A 346 15.71 -2.18 -27.43
C GLN A 346 16.15 -2.71 -26.05
N PRO A 347 16.54 -3.99 -25.96
CA PRO A 347 17.09 -4.54 -24.72
C PRO A 347 18.29 -3.73 -24.23
N VAL A 348 18.32 -3.47 -22.93
CA VAL A 348 19.46 -2.85 -22.24
C VAL A 348 20.22 -3.90 -21.45
N GLY A 349 21.50 -3.67 -21.20
CA GLY A 349 22.27 -4.54 -20.30
C GLY A 349 21.71 -4.44 -18.88
N LEU A 350 21.22 -5.54 -18.33
CA LEU A 350 20.66 -5.61 -16.99
C LEU A 350 21.74 -5.95 -15.96
N THR A 351 21.60 -5.41 -14.77
CA THR A 351 22.35 -5.86 -13.59
C THR A 351 21.75 -7.17 -13.06
N CYS A 352 22.53 -7.94 -12.31
CA CYS A 352 22.07 -9.18 -11.68
C CYS A 352 20.76 -8.96 -10.87
N LYS A 353 20.67 -7.84 -10.14
CA LYS A 353 19.45 -7.47 -9.40
C LYS A 353 18.24 -7.31 -10.34
N GLN A 354 18.39 -6.63 -11.46
CA GLN A 354 17.32 -6.41 -12.42
C GLN A 354 16.87 -7.70 -13.10
N GLU A 355 17.81 -8.60 -13.40
CA GLU A 355 17.51 -9.94 -13.94
C GLU A 355 16.73 -10.79 -12.93
N ILE A 356 17.11 -10.76 -11.64
CA ILE A 356 16.37 -11.44 -10.57
C ILE A 356 14.95 -10.84 -10.41
N CYS A 357 14.81 -9.51 -10.50
CA CYS A 357 13.49 -8.87 -10.48
C CYS A 357 12.60 -9.35 -11.65
N ASP A 358 13.16 -9.56 -12.85
CA ASP A 358 12.40 -10.13 -13.96
C ASP A 358 11.98 -11.59 -13.70
N VAL A 359 12.87 -12.41 -13.15
CA VAL A 359 12.54 -13.80 -12.75
C VAL A 359 11.38 -13.83 -11.74
N ILE A 360 11.40 -12.92 -10.75
CA ILE A 360 10.32 -12.79 -9.78
C ILE A 360 9.02 -12.31 -10.44
N TRP A 361 9.12 -11.32 -11.34
CA TRP A 361 7.98 -10.77 -12.07
C TRP A 361 7.27 -11.83 -12.90
N GLN A 362 8.02 -12.58 -13.71
CA GLN A 362 7.49 -13.68 -14.52
C GLN A 362 6.82 -14.77 -13.67
N ALA A 363 7.43 -15.10 -12.52
CA ALA A 363 6.84 -16.07 -11.59
C ALA A 363 5.54 -15.56 -10.95
N SER A 364 5.44 -14.26 -10.70
CA SER A 364 4.28 -13.62 -10.08
C SER A 364 3.14 -13.32 -11.07
N ALA A 365 3.39 -13.37 -12.38
CA ALA A 365 2.36 -13.23 -13.41
C ALA A 365 1.58 -14.53 -13.70
N ARG A 366 1.98 -15.65 -13.07
CA ARG A 366 1.30 -16.94 -13.26
C ARG A 366 -0.02 -16.98 -12.49
N GLN A 367 -0.99 -17.67 -13.05
CA GLN A 367 -2.27 -17.89 -12.37
C GLN A 367 -2.06 -18.58 -11.01
N GLY A 368 -2.68 -18.04 -9.95
CA GLY A 368 -2.55 -18.56 -8.59
C GLY A 368 -1.20 -18.26 -7.90
N ALA A 369 -0.35 -17.43 -8.52
CA ALA A 369 0.90 -16.99 -7.88
C ALA A 369 0.61 -16.11 -6.66
N PRO A 370 1.53 -16.09 -5.65
CA PRO A 370 1.46 -15.14 -4.56
C PRO A 370 1.41 -13.70 -5.06
N GLN A 371 0.62 -12.86 -4.41
CA GLN A 371 0.58 -11.43 -4.72
C GLN A 371 1.91 -10.78 -4.38
N LEU A 372 2.31 -9.76 -5.14
CA LEU A 372 3.63 -9.16 -5.05
C LEU A 372 3.58 -7.81 -4.32
N VAL A 373 4.40 -7.68 -3.27
CA VAL A 373 4.62 -6.40 -2.58
C VAL A 373 6.07 -5.98 -2.81
N ILE A 374 6.27 -4.81 -3.40
CA ILE A 374 7.58 -4.33 -3.83
C ILE A 374 8.06 -3.19 -2.94
N GLY A 375 9.29 -3.29 -2.42
CA GLY A 375 9.93 -2.23 -1.64
C GLY A 375 10.12 -0.95 -2.45
N ALA A 376 9.74 0.17 -1.86
CA ALA A 376 9.63 1.48 -2.54
C ALA A 376 10.97 2.16 -2.89
N SER A 377 12.12 1.63 -2.46
CA SER A 377 13.46 2.19 -2.68
C SER A 377 14.07 1.74 -4.02
N ASP A 378 15.26 1.14 -3.99
CA ASP A 378 15.99 0.68 -5.17
C ASP A 378 15.30 -0.50 -5.86
N VAL A 379 14.68 -1.39 -5.09
CA VAL A 379 14.05 -2.61 -5.59
C VAL A 379 12.96 -2.31 -6.63
N ILE A 380 12.07 -1.37 -6.37
CA ILE A 380 11.01 -1.04 -7.35
C ILE A 380 11.60 -0.44 -8.64
N ARG A 381 12.74 0.25 -8.56
CA ARG A 381 13.48 0.76 -9.73
C ARG A 381 14.11 -0.35 -10.52
N ALA A 382 14.60 -1.39 -9.83
CA ALA A 382 15.12 -2.59 -10.47
C ALA A 382 14.00 -3.34 -11.22
N PHE A 383 12.80 -3.45 -10.64
CA PHE A 383 11.64 -3.97 -11.35
C PHE A 383 11.24 -3.09 -12.54
N ASP A 384 11.29 -1.78 -12.41
CA ASP A 384 10.89 -0.86 -13.48
C ASP A 384 11.75 -1.00 -14.74
N ILE A 385 13.04 -1.32 -14.56
CA ILE A 385 13.98 -1.54 -15.66
C ILE A 385 13.99 -3.00 -16.12
N GLY A 386 13.97 -3.96 -15.17
CA GLY A 386 14.17 -5.37 -15.46
C GLY A 386 12.89 -6.12 -15.85
N ALA A 387 11.74 -5.79 -15.25
CA ALA A 387 10.52 -6.58 -15.41
C ALA A 387 9.93 -6.44 -16.83
N VAL A 388 10.01 -7.51 -17.61
CA VAL A 388 9.45 -7.56 -18.96
C VAL A 388 7.91 -7.67 -18.88
N PRO A 389 7.15 -6.82 -19.61
CA PRO A 389 5.70 -6.92 -19.66
C PRO A 389 5.24 -8.33 -20.05
N GLN A 390 4.26 -8.86 -19.34
CA GLN A 390 3.69 -10.18 -19.57
C GLN A 390 2.35 -10.06 -20.29
N ARG A 391 1.69 -11.19 -20.57
CA ARG A 391 0.33 -11.19 -21.11
C ARG A 391 -0.66 -10.54 -20.15
N GLU A 392 -0.49 -10.81 -18.84
CA GLU A 392 -1.26 -10.22 -17.76
C GLU A 392 -0.27 -9.61 -16.75
N SER A 393 -0.63 -8.47 -16.17
CA SER A 393 0.19 -7.83 -15.14
C SER A 393 0.06 -8.62 -13.84
N PRO A 394 1.16 -8.95 -13.13
CA PRO A 394 1.06 -9.45 -11.78
C PRO A 394 0.27 -8.49 -10.90
N HIS A 395 -0.42 -9.03 -9.89
CA HIS A 395 -0.98 -8.17 -8.85
C HIS A 395 0.15 -7.68 -7.95
N ALA A 396 0.66 -6.50 -8.27
CA ALA A 396 1.80 -5.89 -7.59
C ALA A 396 1.38 -4.58 -6.91
N VAL A 397 1.76 -4.43 -5.63
CA VAL A 397 1.52 -3.22 -4.83
C VAL A 397 2.82 -2.75 -4.17
N ALA A 398 2.87 -1.48 -3.79
CA ALA A 398 3.95 -0.89 -2.98
C ALA A 398 3.42 0.29 -2.17
N ASN A 399 4.20 0.76 -1.19
CA ASN A 399 3.94 2.02 -0.50
C ASN A 399 4.47 3.16 -1.38
N ARG A 400 3.59 3.72 -2.22
CA ARG A 400 3.94 4.74 -3.22
C ARG A 400 3.46 6.15 -2.86
N GLY A 401 2.79 6.32 -1.75
CA GLY A 401 2.37 7.64 -1.26
C GLY A 401 3.57 8.53 -0.97
N LEU A 402 4.41 8.12 -0.03
CA LEU A 402 5.65 8.79 0.36
C LEU A 402 6.91 8.00 0.02
N ALA A 403 6.74 6.74 -0.36
CA ALA A 403 7.81 5.85 -0.80
C ALA A 403 8.93 5.65 0.24
N GLY A 404 8.58 5.59 1.52
CA GLY A 404 9.50 5.26 2.62
C GLY A 404 9.96 3.79 2.59
N ILE A 405 11.02 3.48 3.33
CA ILE A 405 11.49 2.11 3.54
C ILE A 405 10.83 1.46 4.78
N ASP A 406 10.14 2.25 5.56
CA ASP A 406 9.38 1.82 6.73
C ASP A 406 8.13 1.05 6.33
N GLY A 407 7.78 0.01 7.07
CA GLY A 407 6.52 -0.71 6.97
C GLY A 407 6.27 -1.54 5.71
N THR A 408 7.27 -1.83 4.87
CA THR A 408 7.05 -2.61 3.64
C THR A 408 6.72 -4.07 3.94
N VAL A 409 7.43 -4.72 4.87
CA VAL A 409 7.16 -6.10 5.29
C VAL A 409 5.80 -6.15 6.01
N SER A 410 5.55 -5.18 6.88
CA SER A 410 4.27 -5.00 7.58
C SER A 410 3.09 -4.87 6.61
N THR A 411 3.24 -4.04 5.56
CA THR A 411 2.23 -3.91 4.49
C THR A 411 1.99 -5.25 3.78
N GLY A 412 3.05 -6.03 3.53
CA GLY A 412 2.94 -7.36 2.93
C GLY A 412 2.16 -8.33 3.80
N ILE A 413 2.43 -8.35 5.10
CA ILE A 413 1.69 -9.16 6.08
C ILE A 413 0.22 -8.73 6.11
N GLY A 414 -0.05 -7.43 6.17
CA GLY A 414 -1.41 -6.91 6.13
C GLY A 414 -2.13 -7.27 4.84
N HIS A 415 -1.43 -7.23 3.71
CA HIS A 415 -2.00 -7.60 2.43
C HIS A 415 -2.39 -9.09 2.36
N ALA A 416 -1.58 -9.97 2.98
CA ALA A 416 -1.89 -11.40 3.13
C ALA A 416 -3.12 -11.62 4.02
N LEU A 417 -3.20 -10.94 5.17
CA LEU A 417 -4.33 -11.01 6.09
C LEU A 417 -5.64 -10.54 5.46
N GLY A 418 -5.64 -9.38 4.81
CA GLY A 418 -6.83 -8.82 4.19
C GLY A 418 -7.24 -9.50 2.89
N GLY A 419 -6.29 -10.09 2.15
CA GLY A 419 -6.53 -10.79 0.90
C GLY A 419 -6.81 -12.29 1.05
N GLY A 420 -6.50 -12.87 2.21
CA GLY A 420 -6.62 -14.31 2.46
C GLY A 420 -5.79 -15.18 1.50
N CYS A 421 -4.67 -14.66 1.00
CA CYS A 421 -3.84 -15.32 -0.01
C CYS A 421 -2.35 -15.13 0.29
N PRO A 422 -1.48 -16.05 -0.17
CA PRO A 422 -0.05 -15.93 0.00
C PRO A 422 0.51 -14.65 -0.64
N VAL A 423 1.50 -14.06 0.01
CA VAL A 423 2.16 -12.82 -0.45
C VAL A 423 3.66 -13.01 -0.56
N ARG A 424 4.24 -12.40 -1.58
CA ARG A 424 5.68 -12.31 -1.80
C ARG A 424 6.10 -10.85 -1.66
N VAL A 425 6.93 -10.56 -0.64
CA VAL A 425 7.47 -9.23 -0.38
C VAL A 425 8.91 -9.19 -0.89
N VAL A 426 9.26 -8.22 -1.74
CA VAL A 426 10.63 -8.07 -2.26
C VAL A 426 11.22 -6.75 -1.77
N VAL A 427 12.29 -6.83 -1.01
CA VAL A 427 12.93 -5.67 -0.34
C VAL A 427 14.46 -5.76 -0.44
N GLY A 428 15.15 -4.64 -0.23
CA GLY A 428 16.58 -4.63 0.04
C GLY A 428 16.86 -4.94 1.51
N ASP A 429 18.11 -5.24 1.84
CA ASP A 429 18.62 -5.53 3.18
C ASP A 429 18.30 -4.44 4.21
N LEU A 430 18.53 -3.17 3.88
CA LEU A 430 18.22 -2.03 4.77
C LEU A 430 16.71 -1.88 5.01
N THR A 431 15.88 -2.10 3.99
CA THR A 431 14.42 -2.06 4.14
C THR A 431 13.93 -3.20 5.02
N PHE A 432 14.50 -4.40 4.85
CA PHE A 432 14.21 -5.54 5.72
C PHE A 432 14.60 -5.26 7.16
N ALA A 433 15.83 -4.80 7.39
CA ALA A 433 16.31 -4.46 8.72
C ALA A 433 15.45 -3.40 9.44
N HIS A 434 14.95 -2.42 8.67
CA HIS A 434 14.12 -1.33 9.20
C HIS A 434 12.74 -1.82 9.65
N ASP A 435 12.19 -2.87 9.03
CA ASP A 435 10.83 -3.37 9.29
C ASP A 435 10.79 -4.86 9.69
N ALA A 436 11.91 -5.43 10.14
CA ALA A 436 12.01 -6.85 10.48
C ALA A 436 11.05 -7.27 11.61
N THR A 437 10.76 -6.35 12.56
CA THR A 437 9.80 -6.60 13.66
C THR A 437 8.39 -6.93 13.19
N ALA A 438 8.05 -6.63 11.93
CA ALA A 438 6.81 -7.06 11.30
C ALA A 438 6.59 -8.58 11.34
N LEU A 439 7.68 -9.36 11.34
CA LEU A 439 7.63 -10.83 11.41
C LEU A 439 7.27 -11.37 12.80
N LEU A 440 7.27 -10.54 13.85
CA LEU A 440 6.79 -10.95 15.16
C LEU A 440 5.27 -11.19 15.12
N THR A 441 4.87 -12.39 15.47
CA THR A 441 3.47 -12.81 15.62
C THR A 441 3.32 -13.46 16.99
N GLY A 442 2.24 -13.17 17.70
CA GLY A 442 1.94 -13.83 18.97
C GLY A 442 1.65 -15.32 18.78
N ASP A 443 1.97 -16.14 19.78
CA ASP A 443 1.75 -17.59 19.72
C ASP A 443 0.28 -17.99 19.57
N THR A 444 -0.64 -17.08 19.82
CA THR A 444 -2.10 -17.27 19.72
C THR A 444 -2.71 -16.64 18.48
N ASP A 445 -1.93 -15.89 17.69
CA ASP A 445 -2.37 -15.30 16.45
C ASP A 445 -2.22 -16.29 15.28
N ASP A 446 -3.06 -16.16 14.28
CA ASP A 446 -2.94 -16.92 13.04
C ASP A 446 -1.65 -16.58 12.30
N ASP A 447 -0.93 -17.62 11.86
CA ASP A 447 0.26 -17.45 11.00
C ASP A 447 -0.17 -17.08 9.58
N VAL A 448 0.71 -16.38 8.87
CA VAL A 448 0.44 -15.89 7.51
C VAL A 448 1.42 -16.48 6.51
N ASP A 449 0.94 -16.74 5.31
CA ASP A 449 1.75 -17.24 4.20
C ASP A 449 2.48 -16.07 3.52
N VAL A 450 3.66 -15.70 4.05
CA VAL A 450 4.48 -14.59 3.56
C VAL A 450 5.91 -15.03 3.27
N GLN A 451 6.35 -14.82 2.03
CA GLN A 451 7.73 -14.99 1.60
C GLN A 451 8.39 -13.62 1.43
N VAL A 452 9.33 -13.27 2.30
CA VAL A 452 10.13 -12.05 2.21
C VAL A 452 11.42 -12.37 1.46
N ILE A 453 11.58 -11.84 0.25
CA ILE A 453 12.80 -11.95 -0.56
C ILE A 453 13.63 -10.70 -0.31
N VAL A 454 14.78 -10.89 0.32
CA VAL A 454 15.74 -9.83 0.62
C VAL A 454 16.83 -9.86 -0.46
N LEU A 455 16.86 -8.83 -1.31
CA LEU A 455 17.92 -8.61 -2.28
C LEU A 455 19.07 -7.92 -1.56
N ASP A 456 20.03 -8.73 -1.07
CA ASP A 456 21.14 -8.26 -0.25
C ASP A 456 22.34 -7.85 -1.12
N ASP A 457 22.54 -6.55 -1.25
CA ASP A 457 23.71 -5.93 -1.89
C ASP A 457 24.56 -5.13 -0.90
N HIS A 458 24.41 -5.41 0.39
CA HIS A 458 25.18 -4.87 1.51
C HIS A 458 25.07 -3.34 1.68
N GLY A 459 23.85 -2.79 1.56
CA GLY A 459 23.60 -1.40 1.92
C GLY A 459 22.70 -0.62 0.98
N GLY A 460 22.83 0.70 1.02
CA GLY A 460 22.00 1.63 0.26
C GLY A 460 22.43 1.77 -1.21
N ALA A 461 22.35 0.71 -1.99
CA ALA A 461 22.77 0.64 -3.41
C ALA A 461 22.16 1.75 -4.29
N ILE A 462 20.97 2.24 -3.93
CA ILE A 462 20.32 3.37 -4.64
C ILE A 462 21.23 4.59 -4.80
N PHE A 463 22.10 4.86 -3.81
CA PHE A 463 23.00 6.02 -3.84
C PHE A 463 24.13 5.88 -4.84
N GLY A 464 24.49 4.65 -5.23
CA GLY A 464 25.44 4.38 -6.30
C GLY A 464 24.93 4.78 -7.70
N GLY A 465 23.62 4.82 -7.89
CA GLY A 465 22.96 5.27 -9.12
C GLY A 465 22.59 6.77 -9.15
N LEU A 466 22.88 7.51 -8.09
CA LEU A 466 22.56 8.94 -7.97
C LEU A 466 23.82 9.81 -8.01
N GLU A 467 23.65 11.13 -8.00
CA GLU A 467 24.73 12.11 -7.98
C GLU A 467 25.72 11.91 -6.82
N HIS A 468 25.26 11.26 -5.76
CA HIS A 468 26.05 10.94 -4.57
C HIS A 468 27.18 9.96 -4.83
N ALA A 469 27.12 9.17 -5.91
CA ALA A 469 28.21 8.27 -6.34
C ALA A 469 29.53 9.02 -6.59
N ALA A 470 29.47 10.31 -6.88
CA ALA A 470 30.66 11.15 -7.05
C ALA A 470 31.32 11.59 -5.71
N ALA A 471 30.74 11.27 -4.57
CA ALA A 471 31.30 11.60 -3.26
C ALA A 471 32.60 10.80 -3.00
N PRO A 472 33.55 11.32 -2.19
CA PRO A 472 34.71 10.53 -1.74
C PRO A 472 34.26 9.22 -1.09
N ARG A 473 34.92 8.10 -1.43
CA ARG A 473 34.52 6.73 -1.01
C ARG A 473 34.19 6.62 0.49
N PRO A 474 34.98 7.15 1.44
CA PRO A 474 34.66 7.06 2.87
C PRO A 474 33.38 7.79 3.26
N VAL A 475 33.07 8.90 2.56
CA VAL A 475 31.82 9.65 2.78
C VAL A 475 30.63 8.89 2.20
N LEU A 476 30.79 8.37 0.97
CA LEU A 476 29.75 7.57 0.32
C LEU A 476 29.37 6.35 1.17
N GLU A 477 30.35 5.59 1.62
CA GLU A 477 30.13 4.40 2.44
C GLU A 477 29.46 4.72 3.77
N ARG A 478 30.00 5.69 4.51
CA ARG A 478 29.51 5.98 5.86
C ARG A 478 28.15 6.69 5.88
N MET A 479 27.93 7.65 4.97
CA MET A 479 26.79 8.57 5.07
C MET A 479 25.62 8.17 4.14
N PHE A 480 25.86 7.34 3.14
CA PHE A 480 24.88 7.00 2.12
C PHE A 480 24.69 5.48 1.98
N LEU A 481 25.72 4.72 1.65
CA LEU A 481 25.57 3.26 1.49
C LEU A 481 25.29 2.57 2.83
N THR A 482 25.82 3.09 3.93
CA THR A 482 25.59 2.59 5.30
C THR A 482 25.58 1.06 5.40
N PRO A 483 26.64 0.36 4.92
CA PRO A 483 26.65 -1.09 4.88
C PRO A 483 26.45 -1.66 6.28
N GLN A 484 25.60 -2.69 6.37
CA GLN A 484 25.29 -3.37 7.61
C GLN A 484 25.82 -4.80 7.58
N CYS A 485 26.41 -5.25 8.69
CA CYS A 485 26.80 -6.65 8.89
C CYS A 485 25.66 -7.39 9.62
N LEU A 486 24.55 -7.61 8.92
CA LEU A 486 23.40 -8.30 9.48
C LEU A 486 23.50 -9.80 9.20
N ASP A 487 23.32 -10.61 10.24
CA ASP A 487 23.05 -12.04 10.10
C ASP A 487 21.54 -12.22 9.92
N LEU A 488 21.11 -12.26 8.65
CA LEU A 488 19.68 -12.38 8.29
C LEU A 488 19.10 -13.72 8.76
N SER A 489 19.92 -14.77 8.84
CA SER A 489 19.50 -16.08 9.34
C SER A 489 19.18 -16.04 10.82
N ALA A 490 20.09 -15.46 11.63
CA ALA A 490 19.87 -15.29 13.05
C ALA A 490 18.68 -14.36 13.35
N LEU A 491 18.55 -13.27 12.58
CA LEU A 491 17.44 -12.33 12.72
C LEU A 491 16.10 -12.99 12.39
N ALA A 492 15.99 -13.70 11.27
CA ALA A 492 14.78 -14.39 10.88
C ALA A 492 14.37 -15.46 11.91
N ALA A 493 15.35 -16.27 12.38
CA ALA A 493 15.10 -17.29 13.40
C ALA A 493 14.62 -16.68 14.73
N GLY A 494 15.23 -15.56 15.17
CA GLY A 494 14.82 -14.83 16.37
C GLY A 494 13.42 -14.24 16.29
N LEU A 495 12.90 -13.99 15.07
CA LEU A 495 11.56 -13.49 14.79
C LEU A 495 10.56 -14.63 14.47
N GLY A 496 10.98 -15.90 14.59
CA GLY A 496 10.13 -17.06 14.34
C GLY A 496 9.86 -17.34 12.86
N ALA A 497 10.69 -16.83 11.94
CA ALA A 497 10.57 -17.07 10.50
C ALA A 497 11.60 -18.10 10.01
N HIS A 498 11.25 -18.88 9.01
CA HIS A 498 12.20 -19.75 8.32
C HIS A 498 13.13 -18.94 7.42
N HIS A 499 14.41 -19.33 7.35
CA HIS A 499 15.40 -18.68 6.50
C HIS A 499 15.97 -19.63 5.47
N CYS A 500 16.26 -19.13 4.27
CA CYS A 500 17.10 -19.81 3.29
C CYS A 500 17.89 -18.80 2.46
N THR A 501 19.07 -19.21 2.00
CA THR A 501 19.94 -18.37 1.16
C THR A 501 19.94 -18.88 -0.28
N VAL A 502 19.86 -17.96 -1.22
CA VAL A 502 20.08 -18.18 -2.66
C VAL A 502 21.30 -17.37 -3.06
N ALA A 503 22.39 -18.08 -3.39
CA ALA A 503 23.66 -17.45 -3.73
C ALA A 503 24.40 -18.24 -4.83
N SER A 504 24.94 -17.53 -5.80
CA SER A 504 25.84 -18.08 -6.83
C SER A 504 26.63 -16.95 -7.48
N SER A 505 27.91 -17.19 -7.74
CA SER A 505 28.72 -16.31 -8.60
C SER A 505 28.42 -16.48 -10.09
N ASP A 506 27.68 -17.53 -10.47
CA ASP A 506 27.21 -17.79 -11.83
C ASP A 506 25.74 -17.29 -11.93
N PRO A 507 25.46 -16.25 -12.71
CA PRO A 507 24.10 -15.72 -12.89
C PRO A 507 23.08 -16.77 -13.34
N THR A 508 23.48 -17.69 -14.24
CA THR A 508 22.58 -18.74 -14.74
C THR A 508 22.10 -19.65 -13.60
N ARG A 509 23.03 -20.06 -12.74
CA ARG A 509 22.69 -20.88 -11.58
C ARG A 509 21.84 -20.11 -10.56
N LEU A 510 22.14 -18.84 -10.36
CA LEU A 510 21.35 -17.98 -9.48
C LEU A 510 19.89 -17.90 -9.96
N HIS A 511 19.68 -17.67 -11.26
CA HIS A 511 18.34 -17.64 -11.86
C HIS A 511 17.62 -18.99 -11.77
N GLU A 512 18.34 -20.11 -11.97
CA GLU A 512 17.74 -21.44 -11.80
C GLU A 512 17.31 -21.71 -10.36
N GLN A 513 18.15 -21.37 -9.37
CA GLN A 513 17.82 -21.50 -7.95
C GLN A 513 16.59 -20.65 -7.61
N MET A 514 16.54 -19.40 -8.09
CA MET A 514 15.38 -18.51 -7.89
C MET A 514 14.12 -19.09 -8.52
N ARG A 515 14.18 -19.59 -9.78
CA ARG A 515 12.99 -20.19 -10.41
C ARG A 515 12.48 -21.42 -9.67
N ARG A 516 13.36 -22.26 -9.12
CA ARG A 516 12.97 -23.42 -8.31
C ARG A 516 12.28 -22.98 -7.03
N LEU A 517 12.88 -22.04 -6.31
CA LEU A 517 12.32 -21.50 -5.05
C LEU A 517 10.96 -20.83 -5.28
N LEU A 518 10.81 -20.06 -6.37
CA LEU A 518 9.57 -19.35 -6.69
C LEU A 518 8.44 -20.30 -7.15
N ALA A 519 8.78 -21.53 -7.54
CA ALA A 519 7.80 -22.57 -7.88
C ALA A 519 7.27 -23.32 -6.65
N GLU A 520 7.94 -23.18 -5.50
CA GLU A 520 7.48 -23.77 -4.23
C GLU A 520 6.27 -22.99 -3.69
N PRO A 521 5.29 -23.66 -3.07
CA PRO A 521 4.21 -22.98 -2.37
C PRO A 521 4.79 -22.12 -1.23
N VAL A 522 4.15 -21.00 -0.97
CA VAL A 522 4.49 -20.15 0.19
C VAL A 522 3.67 -20.66 1.37
N HIS A 523 4.35 -21.08 2.43
CA HIS A 523 3.74 -21.51 3.68
C HIS A 523 4.46 -20.89 4.86
N GLY A 524 3.70 -20.31 5.78
CA GLY A 524 4.19 -19.60 6.95
C GLY A 524 5.09 -18.42 6.59
N ARG A 525 5.87 -17.95 7.57
CA ARG A 525 6.78 -16.82 7.40
C ARG A 525 8.15 -17.31 6.96
N ARG A 526 8.58 -16.91 5.77
CA ARG A 526 9.87 -17.32 5.19
C ARG A 526 10.67 -16.12 4.71
N VAL A 527 11.92 -16.02 5.13
CA VAL A 527 12.90 -15.04 4.63
C VAL A 527 13.84 -15.74 3.65
N VAL A 528 13.94 -15.19 2.46
CA VAL A 528 14.84 -15.66 1.39
C VAL A 528 15.89 -14.60 1.18
N GLU A 529 17.12 -14.88 1.58
CA GLU A 529 18.27 -14.02 1.32
C GLU A 529 18.83 -14.31 -0.07
N VAL A 530 18.83 -13.31 -0.94
CA VAL A 530 19.47 -13.40 -2.26
C VAL A 530 20.74 -12.57 -2.21
N SER A 531 21.88 -13.25 -2.12
CA SER A 531 23.18 -12.58 -2.10
C SER A 531 23.52 -12.01 -3.47
N LEU A 532 23.68 -10.71 -3.54
CA LEU A 532 24.05 -9.96 -4.75
C LEU A 532 25.49 -9.43 -4.62
N PRO A 533 26.18 -9.17 -5.74
CA PRO A 533 27.44 -8.46 -5.70
C PRO A 533 27.27 -7.08 -5.02
N PRO A 534 28.17 -6.66 -4.12
CA PRO A 534 28.13 -5.34 -3.53
C PRO A 534 28.33 -4.25 -4.58
N VAL A 535 27.70 -3.09 -4.37
CA VAL A 535 27.74 -1.91 -5.28
C VAL A 535 29.05 -1.12 -5.18
#